data_6c4b008c57fd7971f5233d368db9fb6f
#
_entry.id   6c4b008c57fd7971f5233d368db9fb6f
#
_cell.length_a   1.000
_cell.length_b   1.000
_cell.length_c   1.000
_cell.angle_alpha   90.00
_cell.angle_beta   90.00
_cell.angle_gamma   90.00
#
_symmetry.space_group_name_H-M   'P 1'
#
loop_
_entity.id
_entity.type
_entity.pdbx_description
1 polymer ?
#
loop_
_entity_poly.entity_id
_entity_poly.type
_entity_poly.pdbx_seq_one_letter_code
_entity_poly.pdbx_strand_id
1 'polypeptide(L)'
;HYPLRRQRQMCIRDRIYVIEVNPRASRTVPFVSKCIGASLAKVAARCMVDISLEDQAFTKEITPDFFSVKEAVLPFNKFPGIDPILGPEMKSTGEVMGVSQTFAEAYAKAQLAASNPIPSAGTAFLSVRNPDKSGIVKVASDLIKAGFDLMATTGTLKILNEAGYTVEHINKVQEGRPHICLL
;
A
#
# COMPACT_ATOMS: atom_id res chain seq x y z
N HIS A 1 -4.68 -22.06 20.24
CA HIS A 1 -3.36 -21.61 19.72
C HIS A 1 -3.54 -21.14 18.29
N TYR A 2 -3.66 -19.82 18.09
CA TYR A 2 -3.60 -19.23 16.75
C TYR A 2 -2.18 -19.40 16.26
N PRO A 3 -1.94 -19.97 15.04
CA PRO A 3 -0.61 -19.96 14.46
C PRO A 3 -0.23 -18.51 14.21
N LEU A 4 0.81 -18.06 14.88
CA LEU A 4 1.44 -16.79 14.57
C LEU A 4 1.64 -16.72 13.05
N ARG A 5 1.23 -15.61 12.42
CA ARG A 5 1.50 -15.38 11.00
C ARG A 5 2.98 -15.52 10.78
N ARG A 6 3.40 -16.63 10.20
CA ARG A 6 4.81 -16.86 9.89
C ARG A 6 5.15 -16.02 8.68
N GLN A 7 6.20 -15.26 8.81
CA GLN A 7 6.77 -14.53 7.70
C GLN A 7 7.29 -15.55 6.68
N ARG A 8 6.81 -15.47 5.43
CA ARG A 8 7.14 -16.45 4.38
C ARG A 8 8.45 -16.16 3.69
N GLN A 9 8.85 -14.91 3.71
CA GLN A 9 10.12 -14.43 3.17
C GLN A 9 10.75 -13.43 4.13
N MET A 10 12.05 -13.38 4.17
CA MET A 10 12.81 -12.42 4.94
C MET A 10 13.93 -11.86 4.05
N CYS A 11 14.04 -10.54 4.00
CA CYS A 11 15.16 -9.86 3.36
C CYS A 11 16.24 -9.56 4.40
N ILE A 12 17.42 -10.09 4.20
CA ILE A 12 18.59 -9.83 5.04
C ILE A 12 19.72 -9.39 4.12
N ARG A 13 20.19 -8.14 4.29
CA ARG A 13 21.30 -7.59 3.49
C ARG A 13 21.09 -7.84 1.97
N ASP A 14 19.95 -7.41 1.45
CA ASP A 14 19.57 -7.52 0.04
C ASP A 14 19.42 -8.94 -0.52
N ARG A 15 19.41 -9.96 0.35
CA ARG A 15 19.12 -11.34 0.00
C ARG A 15 17.72 -11.74 0.46
N ILE A 16 17.00 -12.42 -0.42
CA ILE A 16 15.67 -12.96 -0.12
C ILE A 16 15.83 -14.41 0.33
N TYR A 17 15.31 -14.73 1.51
CA TYR A 17 15.26 -16.08 2.04
C TYR A 17 13.82 -16.57 2.03
N VAL A 18 13.60 -17.73 1.42
CA VAL A 18 12.30 -18.42 1.46
C VAL A 18 12.22 -19.18 2.78
N ILE A 19 11.20 -18.88 3.58
CA ILE A 19 10.97 -19.51 4.88
C ILE A 19 10.00 -20.67 4.74
N GLU A 20 8.93 -20.47 3.96
CA GLU A 20 7.93 -21.49 3.69
C GLU A 20 7.26 -21.28 2.33
N VAL A 21 6.75 -22.36 1.76
CA VAL A 21 5.90 -22.33 0.57
C VAL A 21 4.54 -22.95 0.90
N ASN A 22 3.47 -22.25 0.55
CA ASN A 22 2.13 -22.79 0.70
C ASN A 22 1.69 -23.45 -0.63
N PRO A 23 1.50 -24.75 -0.67
CA PRO A 23 1.09 -25.47 -1.90
C PRO A 23 -0.40 -25.27 -2.16
N ARG A 24 -0.81 -24.06 -2.48
CA ARG A 24 -2.19 -23.71 -2.79
C ARG A 24 -2.25 -22.59 -3.83
N ALA A 25 -3.35 -22.50 -4.58
CA ALA A 25 -3.65 -21.31 -5.37
C ALA A 25 -3.76 -20.08 -4.45
N SER A 26 -3.17 -18.98 -4.87
CA SER A 26 -3.16 -17.72 -4.15
C SER A 26 -3.90 -16.67 -4.98
N ARG A 27 -4.53 -15.69 -4.33
CA ARG A 27 -5.10 -14.52 -5.02
C ARG A 27 -4.04 -13.67 -5.75
N THR A 28 -2.77 -13.86 -5.41
CA THR A 28 -1.65 -13.23 -6.12
C THR A 28 -1.44 -13.83 -7.52
N VAL A 29 -1.81 -15.08 -7.76
CA VAL A 29 -1.64 -15.73 -9.07
C VAL A 29 -2.35 -14.97 -10.21
N PRO A 30 -3.64 -14.60 -10.11
CA PRO A 30 -4.29 -13.79 -11.14
C PRO A 30 -3.64 -12.42 -11.32
N PHE A 31 -3.22 -11.76 -10.24
CA PHE A 31 -2.53 -10.48 -10.29
C PHE A 31 -1.22 -10.58 -11.06
N VAL A 32 -0.34 -11.50 -10.66
CA VAL A 32 0.95 -11.70 -11.34
C VAL A 32 0.76 -12.11 -12.79
N SER A 33 -0.20 -13.01 -13.07
CA SER A 33 -0.50 -13.44 -14.43
C SER A 33 -0.88 -12.28 -15.35
N LYS A 34 -1.65 -11.31 -14.84
CA LYS A 34 -1.99 -10.09 -15.58
C LYS A 34 -0.79 -9.17 -15.77
N CYS A 35 0.05 -9.03 -14.73
CA CYS A 35 1.26 -8.21 -14.80
C CYS A 35 2.25 -8.69 -15.86
N ILE A 36 2.47 -10.00 -15.92
CA ILE A 36 3.46 -10.60 -16.84
C ILE A 36 2.89 -11.01 -18.20
N GLY A 37 1.57 -10.86 -18.40
CA GLY A 37 0.89 -11.26 -19.64
C GLY A 37 0.83 -12.77 -19.86
N ALA A 38 1.09 -13.60 -18.85
CA ALA A 38 1.12 -15.05 -18.94
C ALA A 38 0.25 -15.71 -17.85
N SER A 39 -0.61 -16.64 -18.24
CA SER A 39 -1.49 -17.34 -17.30
C SER A 39 -0.73 -18.41 -16.49
N LEU A 40 -0.30 -18.05 -15.28
CA LEU A 40 0.39 -18.98 -14.38
C LEU A 40 -0.46 -20.20 -14.03
N ALA A 41 -1.79 -20.04 -13.95
CA ALA A 41 -2.70 -21.16 -13.72
C ALA A 41 -2.67 -22.18 -14.87
N LYS A 42 -2.60 -21.73 -16.13
CA LYS A 42 -2.46 -22.61 -17.29
C LYS A 42 -1.10 -23.31 -17.30
N VAL A 43 -0.03 -22.59 -16.97
CA VAL A 43 1.31 -23.16 -16.86
C VAL A 43 1.31 -24.27 -15.80
N ALA A 44 0.79 -23.99 -14.61
CA ALA A 44 0.70 -24.99 -13.54
C ALA A 44 -0.16 -26.21 -13.94
N ALA A 45 -1.32 -25.99 -14.56
CA ALA A 45 -2.18 -27.10 -15.00
C ALA A 45 -1.49 -28.01 -16.02
N ARG A 46 -0.67 -27.45 -16.91
CA ARG A 46 0.13 -28.24 -17.87
C ARG A 46 1.22 -29.03 -17.16
N CYS A 47 1.89 -28.46 -16.15
CA CYS A 47 2.85 -29.21 -15.34
C CYS A 47 2.20 -30.38 -14.61
N MET A 48 0.94 -30.26 -14.19
CA MET A 48 0.21 -31.36 -13.53
C MET A 48 -0.09 -32.55 -14.45
N VAL A 49 0.05 -32.40 -15.77
CA VAL A 49 -0.07 -33.46 -16.78
C VAL A 49 1.27 -33.70 -17.46
N ASP A 50 2.36 -33.55 -16.71
CA ASP A 50 3.74 -33.87 -17.08
C ASP A 50 4.32 -33.07 -18.26
N ILE A 51 3.73 -31.91 -18.60
CA ILE A 51 4.33 -30.98 -19.56
C ILE A 51 5.31 -30.07 -18.80
N SER A 52 6.60 -30.20 -19.08
CA SER A 52 7.64 -29.46 -18.35
C SER A 52 7.59 -27.95 -18.61
N LEU A 53 8.28 -27.15 -17.79
CA LEU A 53 8.41 -25.71 -18.01
C LEU A 53 9.23 -25.41 -19.28
N GLU A 54 10.17 -26.27 -19.61
CA GLU A 54 10.96 -26.23 -20.85
C GLU A 54 10.07 -26.39 -22.08
N ASP A 55 9.19 -27.42 -22.10
CA ASP A 55 8.24 -27.67 -23.18
C ASP A 55 7.22 -26.52 -23.35
N GLN A 56 6.96 -25.80 -22.27
CA GLN A 56 6.10 -24.62 -22.27
C GLN A 56 6.84 -23.33 -22.63
N ALA A 57 8.16 -23.39 -22.85
CA ALA A 57 9.03 -22.23 -23.02
C ALA A 57 8.89 -21.18 -21.87
N PHE A 58 8.64 -21.65 -20.64
CA PHE A 58 8.38 -20.84 -19.47
C PHE A 58 9.47 -21.03 -18.39
N THR A 59 10.73 -20.88 -18.79
CA THR A 59 11.92 -21.03 -17.93
C THR A 59 12.60 -19.73 -17.57
N LYS A 60 12.16 -18.61 -18.15
CA LYS A 60 12.74 -17.28 -17.90
C LYS A 60 11.78 -16.43 -17.10
N GLU A 61 12.34 -15.64 -16.20
CA GLU A 61 11.60 -14.62 -15.49
C GLU A 61 11.11 -13.52 -16.44
N ILE A 62 9.87 -13.11 -16.30
CA ILE A 62 9.28 -12.00 -17.05
C ILE A 62 9.18 -10.81 -16.11
N THR A 63 9.98 -9.79 -16.36
CA THR A 63 9.95 -8.54 -15.60
C THR A 63 9.28 -7.47 -16.47
N PRO A 64 8.08 -6.98 -16.10
CA PRO A 64 7.42 -5.89 -16.81
C PRO A 64 8.20 -4.59 -16.70
N ASP A 65 8.09 -3.73 -17.70
CA ASP A 65 8.66 -2.38 -17.74
C ASP A 65 7.74 -1.31 -17.14
N PHE A 66 6.74 -1.73 -16.39
CA PHE A 66 5.74 -0.89 -15.73
C PHE A 66 5.49 -1.35 -14.29
N PHE A 67 4.89 -0.45 -13.50
CA PHE A 67 4.49 -0.74 -12.13
C PHE A 67 3.08 -1.30 -12.09
N SER A 68 2.89 -2.32 -11.25
CA SER A 68 1.59 -2.90 -10.93
C SER A 68 1.37 -2.88 -9.42
N VAL A 69 0.29 -2.28 -8.98
CA VAL A 69 -0.10 -2.19 -7.58
C VAL A 69 -1.39 -2.97 -7.35
N LYS A 70 -1.38 -3.85 -6.37
CA LYS A 70 -2.55 -4.58 -5.91
C LYS A 70 -3.07 -3.96 -4.62
N GLU A 71 -4.35 -3.59 -4.61
CA GLU A 71 -5.01 -3.01 -3.44
C GLU A 71 -6.19 -3.88 -3.01
N ALA A 72 -6.42 -3.98 -1.70
CA ALA A 72 -7.56 -4.67 -1.14
C ALA A 72 -8.82 -3.81 -1.22
N VAL A 73 -9.94 -4.41 -1.60
CA VAL A 73 -11.24 -3.75 -1.55
C VAL A 73 -11.93 -4.10 -0.24
N LEU A 74 -12.20 -3.08 0.58
CA LEU A 74 -12.88 -3.19 1.87
C LEU A 74 -14.26 -2.55 1.75
N PRO A 75 -15.34 -3.33 1.53
CA PRO A 75 -16.65 -2.80 1.17
C PRO A 75 -17.44 -2.26 2.37
N PHE A 76 -16.83 -1.47 3.24
CA PHE A 76 -17.48 -0.89 4.42
C PHE A 76 -18.67 0.02 4.06
N ASN A 77 -18.61 0.67 2.91
CA ASN A 77 -19.68 1.51 2.37
C ASN A 77 -20.99 0.73 2.07
N LYS A 78 -20.91 -0.59 1.92
CA LYS A 78 -22.09 -1.47 1.74
C LYS A 78 -22.76 -1.88 3.05
N PHE A 79 -22.13 -1.58 4.17
CA PHE A 79 -22.56 -1.98 5.52
C PHE A 79 -22.57 -0.76 6.45
N PRO A 80 -23.55 0.15 6.33
CA PRO A 80 -23.65 1.33 7.20
C PRO A 80 -23.68 0.93 8.67
N GLY A 81 -22.95 1.65 9.52
CA GLY A 81 -22.91 1.42 10.97
C GLY A 81 -21.94 0.33 11.42
N ILE A 82 -21.20 -0.31 10.51
CA ILE A 82 -20.13 -1.23 10.89
C ILE A 82 -18.85 -0.46 11.16
N ASP A 83 -18.19 -0.79 12.27
CA ASP A 83 -16.88 -0.23 12.60
C ASP A 83 -15.83 -0.64 11.54
N PRO A 84 -15.18 0.33 10.88
CA PRO A 84 -14.13 0.05 9.90
C PRO A 84 -12.81 -0.42 10.52
N ILE A 85 -12.69 -0.51 11.85
CA ILE A 85 -11.50 -1.03 12.51
C ILE A 85 -11.29 -2.49 12.11
N LEU A 86 -10.16 -2.72 11.46
CA LEU A 86 -9.77 -4.06 11.03
C LEU A 86 -9.19 -4.85 12.21
N GLY A 87 -9.88 -5.93 12.58
CA GLY A 87 -9.34 -6.94 13.48
C GLY A 87 -8.25 -7.79 12.76
N PRO A 88 -7.70 -8.79 13.45
CA PRO A 88 -6.69 -9.69 12.89
C PRO A 88 -7.25 -10.60 11.77
N GLU A 89 -8.54 -10.59 11.55
CA GLU A 89 -9.23 -11.37 10.53
C GLU A 89 -9.22 -10.63 9.19
N MET A 90 -9.03 -11.40 8.09
CA MET A 90 -9.12 -10.85 6.75
C MET A 90 -10.60 -10.69 6.37
N LYS A 91 -11.04 -9.44 6.25
CA LYS A 91 -12.43 -9.08 5.85
C LYS A 91 -12.51 -8.50 4.43
N SER A 92 -11.41 -8.52 3.70
CA SER A 92 -11.39 -8.11 2.29
C SER A 92 -12.17 -9.10 1.44
N THR A 93 -13.08 -8.61 0.61
CA THR A 93 -13.89 -9.43 -0.31
C THR A 93 -13.41 -9.34 -1.75
N GLY A 94 -12.46 -8.47 -2.06
CA GLY A 94 -11.96 -8.28 -3.41
C GLY A 94 -10.57 -7.65 -3.44
N GLU A 95 -10.01 -7.64 -4.64
CA GLU A 95 -8.72 -7.02 -4.94
C GLU A 95 -8.83 -6.30 -6.28
N VAL A 96 -8.20 -5.15 -6.38
CA VAL A 96 -8.09 -4.35 -7.60
C VAL A 96 -6.64 -4.17 -7.99
N MET A 97 -6.41 -3.73 -9.22
CA MET A 97 -5.09 -3.55 -9.77
C MET A 97 -4.98 -2.18 -10.44
N GLY A 98 -3.94 -1.44 -10.10
CA GLY A 98 -3.50 -0.25 -10.81
C GLY A 98 -2.22 -0.53 -11.60
N VAL A 99 -2.13 -0.04 -12.82
CA VAL A 99 -0.95 -0.20 -13.69
C VAL A 99 -0.56 1.13 -14.29
N SER A 100 0.73 1.46 -14.25
CA SER A 100 1.28 2.66 -14.91
C SER A 100 2.80 2.58 -15.09
N GLN A 101 3.35 3.49 -15.86
CA GLN A 101 4.80 3.67 -16.04
C GLN A 101 5.48 4.22 -14.77
N THR A 102 4.73 4.85 -13.87
CA THR A 102 5.23 5.31 -12.57
C THR A 102 4.50 4.61 -11.43
N PHE A 103 5.23 4.38 -10.33
CA PHE A 103 4.64 3.80 -9.13
C PHE A 103 3.51 4.68 -8.56
N ALA A 104 3.69 6.00 -8.54
CA ALA A 104 2.71 6.93 -7.99
C ALA A 104 1.37 6.85 -8.72
N GLU A 105 1.39 6.82 -10.05
CA GLU A 105 0.17 6.68 -10.85
C GLU A 105 -0.45 5.29 -10.72
N ALA A 106 0.35 4.22 -10.69
CA ALA A 106 -0.16 2.86 -10.49
C ALA A 106 -0.84 2.74 -9.13
N TYR A 107 -0.25 3.33 -8.09
CA TYR A 107 -0.83 3.38 -6.75
C TYR A 107 -2.13 4.19 -6.73
N ALA A 108 -2.14 5.39 -7.31
CA ALA A 108 -3.33 6.23 -7.39
C ALA A 108 -4.48 5.51 -8.11
N LYS A 109 -4.21 4.85 -9.23
CA LYS A 109 -5.21 4.04 -9.96
C LYS A 109 -5.74 2.89 -9.10
N ALA A 110 -4.88 2.22 -8.33
CA ALA A 110 -5.30 1.15 -7.43
C ALA A 110 -6.20 1.67 -6.30
N GLN A 111 -5.88 2.82 -5.69
CA GLN A 111 -6.71 3.47 -4.68
C GLN A 111 -8.09 3.86 -5.21
N LEU A 112 -8.14 4.51 -6.37
CA LEU A 112 -9.40 4.87 -7.02
C LEU A 112 -10.24 3.63 -7.35
N ALA A 113 -9.63 2.56 -7.86
CA ALA A 113 -10.32 1.31 -8.16
C ALA A 113 -10.83 0.60 -6.89
N ALA A 114 -10.17 0.79 -5.73
CA ALA A 114 -10.63 0.32 -4.44
C ALA A 114 -11.74 1.19 -3.81
N SER A 115 -12.20 2.21 -4.54
CA SER A 115 -13.17 3.21 -4.06
C SER A 115 -12.64 4.08 -2.89
N ASN A 116 -11.34 4.26 -2.84
CA ASN A 116 -10.67 5.18 -1.93
C ASN A 116 -10.39 6.49 -2.70
N PRO A 117 -11.23 7.52 -2.54
CA PRO A 117 -11.01 8.79 -3.24
C PRO A 117 -9.71 9.42 -2.76
N ILE A 118 -8.90 9.91 -3.69
CA ILE A 118 -7.71 10.69 -3.37
C ILE A 118 -8.16 12.15 -3.25
N PRO A 119 -8.03 12.78 -2.08
CA PRO A 119 -8.40 14.18 -1.91
C PRO A 119 -7.57 15.08 -2.85
N SER A 120 -8.21 16.07 -3.44
CA SER A 120 -7.56 17.09 -4.27
C SER A 120 -7.43 18.44 -3.58
N ALA A 121 -8.03 18.59 -2.41
CA ALA A 121 -7.97 19.80 -1.58
C ALA A 121 -8.32 19.46 -0.13
N GLY A 122 -8.07 20.38 0.79
CA GLY A 122 -8.37 20.26 2.22
C GLY A 122 -7.12 20.44 3.07
N THR A 123 -7.17 19.98 4.31
CA THR A 123 -6.05 20.08 5.26
C THR A 123 -5.34 18.75 5.39
N ALA A 124 -4.04 18.75 5.13
CA ALA A 124 -3.18 17.58 5.31
C ALA A 124 -2.56 17.56 6.71
N PHE A 125 -2.83 16.50 7.48
CA PHE A 125 -2.22 16.30 8.79
C PHE A 125 -0.87 15.60 8.66
N LEU A 126 0.18 16.21 9.23
CA LEU A 126 1.55 15.74 9.20
C LEU A 126 2.07 15.40 10.60
N SER A 127 2.44 14.14 10.79
CA SER A 127 3.07 13.68 12.03
C SER A 127 4.08 12.59 11.72
N VAL A 128 5.37 12.85 11.90
CA VAL A 128 6.46 11.95 11.56
C VAL A 128 7.41 11.72 12.72
N ARG A 129 8.09 10.58 12.73
CA ARG A 129 9.13 10.27 13.70
C ARG A 129 10.35 11.18 13.51
N ASN A 130 11.16 11.32 14.55
CA ASN A 130 12.38 12.15 14.50
C ASN A 130 13.33 11.81 13.34
N PRO A 131 13.62 10.54 13.03
CA PRO A 131 14.49 10.20 11.90
C PRO A 131 13.95 10.63 10.54
N ASP A 132 12.61 10.73 10.40
CA ASP A 132 11.95 11.01 9.12
C ASP A 132 11.70 12.52 8.90
N LYS A 133 12.05 13.36 9.87
CA LYS A 133 11.79 14.80 9.84
C LYS A 133 12.49 15.56 8.72
N SER A 134 13.66 15.10 8.28
CA SER A 134 14.38 15.73 7.17
C SER A 134 13.63 15.63 5.84
N GLY A 135 12.86 14.55 5.64
CA GLY A 135 12.08 14.34 4.42
C GLY A 135 10.74 15.08 4.40
N ILE A 136 10.20 15.48 5.57
CA ILE A 136 8.84 16.02 5.64
C ILE A 136 8.71 17.41 4.99
N VAL A 137 9.79 18.16 4.93
CA VAL A 137 9.82 19.52 4.33
C VAL A 137 9.48 19.43 2.83
N LYS A 138 10.02 18.44 2.12
CA LYS A 138 9.68 18.23 0.72
C LYS A 138 8.22 17.84 0.55
N VAL A 139 7.73 16.92 1.38
CA VAL A 139 6.32 16.48 1.34
C VAL A 139 5.38 17.65 1.59
N ALA A 140 5.68 18.51 2.58
CA ALA A 140 4.91 19.72 2.86
C ALA A 140 4.89 20.69 1.67
N SER A 141 6.05 20.90 1.03
CA SER A 141 6.13 21.72 -0.19
C SER A 141 5.24 21.19 -1.31
N ASP A 142 5.27 19.88 -1.54
CA ASP A 142 4.49 19.25 -2.61
C ASP A 142 2.98 19.30 -2.32
N LEU A 143 2.57 19.14 -1.05
CA LEU A 143 1.17 19.28 -0.62
C LEU A 143 0.66 20.72 -0.79
N ILE A 144 1.44 21.73 -0.39
CA ILE A 144 1.07 23.14 -0.59
C ILE A 144 0.91 23.48 -2.07
N LYS A 145 1.83 23.00 -2.93
CA LYS A 145 1.71 23.18 -4.39
C LYS A 145 0.48 22.49 -4.97
N ALA A 146 0.04 21.41 -4.34
CA ALA A 146 -1.20 20.71 -4.70
C ALA A 146 -2.47 21.38 -4.13
N GLY A 147 -2.34 22.49 -3.36
CA GLY A 147 -3.48 23.26 -2.84
C GLY A 147 -3.98 22.80 -1.47
N PHE A 148 -3.19 22.08 -0.70
CA PHE A 148 -3.55 21.65 0.65
C PHE A 148 -3.07 22.66 1.69
N ASP A 149 -3.89 22.91 2.71
CA ASP A 149 -3.48 23.49 3.97
C ASP A 149 -2.75 22.43 4.83
N LEU A 150 -1.89 22.88 5.73
CA LEU A 150 -1.10 21.97 6.55
C LEU A 150 -1.45 22.08 8.03
N MET A 151 -1.53 20.93 8.69
CA MET A 151 -1.68 20.77 10.13
C MET A 151 -0.66 19.76 10.64
N ALA A 152 -0.01 20.02 11.78
CA ALA A 152 1.03 19.14 12.28
C ALA A 152 1.09 19.07 13.81
N THR A 153 1.61 17.93 14.32
CA THR A 153 1.96 17.80 15.74
C THR A 153 3.21 18.62 16.09
N THR A 154 3.35 19.04 17.34
CA THR A 154 4.37 19.96 17.86
C THR A 154 5.77 19.74 17.28
N GLY A 155 6.26 18.51 17.30
CA GLY A 155 7.62 18.22 16.84
C GLY A 155 7.80 18.27 15.31
N THR A 156 6.75 18.04 14.54
CA THR A 156 6.75 18.19 13.07
C THR A 156 6.53 19.65 12.68
N LEU A 157 5.60 20.32 13.37
CA LEU A 157 5.31 21.74 13.23
C LEU A 157 6.59 22.59 13.33
N LYS A 158 7.42 22.35 14.36
CA LYS A 158 8.66 23.10 14.57
C LYS A 158 9.56 23.07 13.34
N ILE A 159 9.78 21.89 12.75
CA ILE A 159 10.63 21.73 11.55
C ILE A 159 10.03 22.45 10.34
N LEU A 160 8.71 22.37 10.17
CA LEU A 160 8.04 23.00 9.03
C LEU A 160 8.04 24.54 9.16
N ASN A 161 7.86 25.07 10.36
CA ASN A 161 7.96 26.51 10.62
C ASN A 161 9.39 27.02 10.42
N GLU A 162 10.41 26.28 10.87
CA GLU A 162 11.82 26.60 10.62
C GLU A 162 12.15 26.61 9.12
N ALA A 163 11.44 25.81 8.32
CA ALA A 163 11.54 25.81 6.86
C ALA A 163 10.68 26.89 6.16
N GLY A 164 9.99 27.76 6.93
CA GLY A 164 9.22 28.90 6.41
C GLY A 164 7.79 28.58 5.98
N TYR A 165 7.23 27.42 6.36
CA TYR A 165 5.84 27.08 6.05
C TYR A 165 4.89 27.48 7.17
N THR A 166 3.72 27.99 6.80
CA THR A 166 2.62 28.23 7.74
C THR A 166 1.85 26.94 7.97
N VAL A 167 1.82 26.44 9.20
CA VAL A 167 1.24 25.15 9.55
C VAL A 167 0.41 25.32 10.82
N GLU A 168 -0.79 24.77 10.84
CA GLU A 168 -1.65 24.75 12.02
C GLU A 168 -1.18 23.70 13.03
N HIS A 169 -1.27 24.04 14.32
CA HIS A 169 -0.91 23.11 15.39
C HIS A 169 -2.07 22.25 15.80
N ILE A 170 -1.82 20.96 15.97
CA ILE A 170 -2.76 20.01 16.55
C ILE A 170 -2.07 19.07 17.54
N ASN A 171 -2.73 18.75 18.64
CA ASN A 171 -2.20 17.83 19.64
C ASN A 171 -2.26 16.38 19.19
N LYS A 172 -1.37 15.55 19.71
CA LYS A 172 -1.56 14.09 19.69
C LYS A 172 -2.71 13.73 20.64
N VAL A 173 -3.32 12.57 20.43
CA VAL A 173 -4.44 12.08 21.25
C VAL A 173 -4.11 12.09 22.75
N GLN A 174 -2.88 11.76 23.12
CA GLN A 174 -2.41 11.72 24.51
C GLN A 174 -2.07 13.10 25.11
N GLU A 175 -1.98 14.13 24.30
CA GLU A 175 -1.61 15.51 24.71
C GLU A 175 -2.85 16.36 25.06
N GLY A 176 -4.07 15.81 24.91
CA GLY A 176 -5.31 16.49 25.22
C GLY A 176 -5.96 17.19 24.01
N ARG A 177 -7.11 17.82 24.25
CA ARG A 177 -7.89 18.49 23.19
C ARG A 177 -7.33 19.88 22.87
N PRO A 178 -7.47 20.36 21.60
CA PRO A 178 -7.95 19.65 20.42
C PRO A 178 -6.90 18.65 19.89
N HIS A 179 -7.35 17.48 19.43
CA HIS A 179 -6.49 16.48 18.84
C HIS A 179 -7.12 15.90 17.56
N ILE A 180 -6.31 15.26 16.71
CA ILE A 180 -6.69 14.81 15.36
C ILE A 180 -7.98 13.97 15.28
N CYS A 181 -8.33 13.22 16.30
CA CYS A 181 -9.56 12.40 16.31
C CYS A 181 -10.85 13.22 16.59
N LEU A 182 -10.77 14.56 16.69
CA LEU A 182 -11.92 15.43 16.94
C LEU A 182 -12.19 16.40 15.78
N LEU A 183 -11.40 16.28 14.72
CA LEU A 183 -11.56 16.97 13.44
C LEU A 183 -12.27 16.05 12.45
#